data_dedf5bdb2791952c6adb4d2e3836e80a
#
_entry.id   dedf5bdb2791952c6adb4d2e3836e80a
#
_cell.length_a   1.000
_cell.length_b   1.000
_cell.length_c   1.000
_cell.angle_alpha   90.00
_cell.angle_beta   90.00
_cell.angle_gamma   90.00
#
_symmetry.space_group_name_H-M   'P 1'
#
loop_
_entity.id
_entity.type
_entity.pdbx_description
1 polymer ?
#
loop_
_entity_poly.entity_id
_entity_poly.type
_entity_poly.pdbx_seq_one_letter_code
_entity_poly.pdbx_strand_id
1 'polypeptide(L)'
;LYHIHRPTQIKEIGPSKDVSPKVAIEKNIAPRRFQGKNISPEKDFLDSKKILMFNNDLKMGLAKPQDSMDYYYKNGQCDELYFVHEGNGILKTMLGNLEFEKGDYLIIPRGTILQFEFNTQETVLFFIESNSPIYTPKRYRNEFGQLLEHSPFCERDIITPAFVEPKDEKGDFLIKVKKEDQITDFIYATHPFDVVGWDGYFY
;
A
#
# COMPACT_ATOMS: atom_id res chain seq x y z
N LEU A 1 5.45 0.82 -17.71
CA LEU A 1 4.46 1.90 -17.56
C LEU A 1 4.77 3.03 -18.51
N TYR A 2 3.75 3.56 -19.16
CA TYR A 2 3.81 4.73 -20.02
C TYR A 2 3.14 5.90 -19.31
N HIS A 3 3.86 7.00 -19.18
CA HIS A 3 3.42 8.22 -18.50
C HIS A 3 3.23 9.36 -19.50
N ILE A 4 2.31 10.28 -19.24
CA ILE A 4 2.19 11.54 -20.00
C ILE A 4 3.45 12.37 -19.79
N HIS A 5 3.91 12.47 -18.56
CA HIS A 5 5.11 13.21 -18.18
C HIS A 5 6.24 12.30 -17.74
N ARG A 6 7.47 12.81 -17.77
CA ARG A 6 8.61 12.06 -17.24
C ARG A 6 8.46 11.85 -15.73
N PRO A 7 8.46 10.60 -15.21
CA PRO A 7 8.27 10.34 -13.79
C PRO A 7 9.42 10.85 -12.89
N THR A 8 10.44 11.45 -13.48
CA THR A 8 11.60 12.04 -12.81
C THR A 8 11.50 13.57 -12.65
N GLN A 9 10.34 14.18 -12.90
CA GLN A 9 10.13 15.63 -12.74
C GLN A 9 9.90 16.00 -11.29
N ILE A 10 10.94 15.82 -10.47
CA ILE A 10 10.96 16.17 -9.07
C ILE A 10 11.41 17.62 -8.94
N LYS A 11 10.59 18.47 -8.27
CA LYS A 11 10.92 19.87 -7.98
C LYS A 11 11.77 19.98 -6.72
N GLU A 12 11.42 19.21 -5.70
CA GLU A 12 12.04 19.32 -4.39
C GLU A 12 12.08 17.96 -3.71
N ILE A 13 13.14 17.73 -2.93
CA ILE A 13 13.27 16.59 -2.02
C ILE A 13 13.28 17.17 -0.62
N GLY A 14 12.26 16.85 0.14
CA GLY A 14 12.07 17.31 1.50
C GLY A 14 12.80 16.44 2.53
N PRO A 15 12.43 16.58 3.81
CA PRO A 15 13.03 15.84 4.89
C PRO A 15 12.69 14.34 4.82
N SER A 16 13.56 13.54 5.41
CA SER A 16 13.33 12.11 5.63
C SER A 16 12.97 11.85 7.08
N LYS A 17 11.97 11.00 7.32
CA LYS A 17 11.53 10.52 8.63
C LYS A 17 11.91 9.06 8.78
N ASP A 18 12.65 8.73 9.85
CA ASP A 18 12.95 7.35 10.23
C ASP A 18 11.70 6.65 10.77
N VAL A 19 11.34 5.53 10.15
CA VAL A 19 10.20 4.67 10.53
C VAL A 19 10.67 3.24 10.84
N SER A 20 11.93 3.07 11.19
CA SER A 20 12.50 1.78 11.58
C SER A 20 11.74 1.18 12.75
N PRO A 21 11.43 -0.12 12.70
CA PRO A 21 10.79 -0.79 13.82
C PRO A 21 11.73 -0.86 15.03
N LYS A 22 11.17 -0.63 16.22
CA LYS A 22 11.93 -0.73 17.46
C LYS A 22 11.81 -2.13 18.05
N VAL A 23 12.95 -2.76 18.34
CA VAL A 23 12.99 -4.07 18.98
C VAL A 23 12.63 -3.93 20.45
N ALA A 24 11.60 -4.69 20.89
CA ALA A 24 11.33 -4.85 22.31
C ALA A 24 12.32 -5.86 22.91
N ILE A 25 13.24 -5.38 23.76
CA ILE A 25 14.21 -6.25 24.44
C ILE A 25 13.60 -6.70 25.77
N GLU A 26 13.38 -8.00 25.90
CA GLU A 26 12.85 -8.60 27.11
C GLU A 26 13.77 -9.71 27.63
N LYS A 27 13.87 -9.82 28.95
CA LYS A 27 14.76 -10.81 29.60
C LYS A 27 14.28 -12.25 29.40
N ASN A 28 12.97 -12.46 29.31
CA ASN A 28 12.38 -13.80 29.22
C ASN A 28 11.58 -13.94 27.94
N ILE A 29 11.75 -15.08 27.25
CA ILE A 29 10.89 -15.48 26.14
C ILE A 29 9.59 -16.00 26.74
N ALA A 30 8.48 -15.40 26.35
CA ALA A 30 7.13 -15.83 26.77
C ALA A 30 6.14 -15.66 25.62
N PRO A 31 5.04 -16.44 25.59
CA PRO A 31 3.96 -16.21 24.66
C PRO A 31 3.41 -14.78 24.78
N ARG A 32 3.16 -14.12 23.66
CA ARG A 32 2.63 -12.75 23.60
C ARG A 32 1.27 -12.75 22.92
N ARG A 33 0.38 -11.91 23.43
CA ARG A 33 -0.90 -11.59 22.80
C ARG A 33 -1.00 -10.09 22.67
N PHE A 34 -1.09 -9.61 21.42
CA PHE A 34 -1.34 -8.20 21.15
C PHE A 34 -2.85 -7.95 21.01
N GLN A 35 -3.33 -6.97 21.77
CA GLN A 35 -4.72 -6.53 21.68
C GLN A 35 -4.82 -5.30 20.80
N GLY A 36 -5.02 -5.49 19.49
CA GLY A 36 -5.06 -4.42 18.50
C GLY A 36 -6.10 -3.34 18.77
N LYS A 37 -7.19 -3.68 19.50
CA LYS A 37 -8.19 -2.70 19.93
C LYS A 37 -7.62 -1.58 20.81
N ASN A 38 -6.54 -1.84 21.53
CA ASN A 38 -5.90 -0.89 22.45
C ASN A 38 -4.95 0.08 21.72
N ILE A 39 -4.71 -0.11 20.43
CA ILE A 39 -3.94 0.82 19.62
C ILE A 39 -4.81 2.06 19.37
N SER A 40 -4.29 3.23 19.77
CA SER A 40 -4.98 4.49 19.54
C SER A 40 -5.02 4.84 18.05
N PRO A 41 -6.14 5.32 17.54
CA PRO A 41 -6.19 5.88 16.20
C PRO A 41 -5.29 7.11 16.05
N GLU A 42 -4.80 7.36 14.85
CA GLU A 42 -4.04 8.56 14.47
C GLU A 42 -4.72 9.21 13.26
N LYS A 43 -4.56 10.52 13.12
CA LYS A 43 -5.16 11.22 11.99
C LYS A 43 -4.59 10.75 10.65
N ASP A 44 -3.28 10.80 10.54
CA ASP A 44 -2.55 10.44 9.32
C ASP A 44 -2.43 8.94 9.14
N PHE A 45 -2.59 8.47 7.90
CA PHE A 45 -2.51 7.04 7.56
C PHE A 45 -1.14 6.44 7.90
N LEU A 46 -0.04 7.07 7.50
CA LEU A 46 1.31 6.52 7.73
C LEU A 46 1.68 6.56 9.22
N ASP A 47 1.27 7.59 9.95
CA ASP A 47 1.47 7.68 11.39
C ASP A 47 0.63 6.66 12.16
N SER A 48 -0.52 6.27 11.62
CA SER A 48 -1.39 5.25 12.21
C SER A 48 -0.85 3.83 12.09
N LYS A 49 0.13 3.57 11.21
CA LYS A 49 0.74 2.23 11.04
C LYS A 49 1.62 1.89 12.25
N LYS A 50 1.17 0.94 13.07
CA LYS A 50 1.92 0.43 14.23
C LYS A 50 2.41 -0.98 13.95
N ILE A 51 3.73 -1.13 13.81
CA ILE A 51 4.37 -2.43 13.60
C ILE A 51 4.33 -3.22 14.92
N LEU A 52 3.79 -4.43 14.87
CA LEU A 52 3.64 -5.33 16.01
C LEU A 52 4.67 -6.46 15.98
N MET A 53 4.98 -6.94 14.81
CA MET A 53 5.97 -7.99 14.59
C MET A 53 6.75 -7.71 13.32
N PHE A 54 8.02 -8.08 13.31
CA PHE A 54 8.87 -7.96 12.13
C PHE A 54 10.03 -8.93 12.17
N ASN A 55 10.57 -9.21 11.01
CA ASN A 55 11.86 -9.84 10.79
C ASN A 55 12.54 -9.18 9.58
N ASN A 56 13.57 -9.81 9.02
CA ASN A 56 14.29 -9.25 7.88
C ASN A 56 13.46 -9.23 6.58
N ASP A 57 12.40 -10.04 6.50
CA ASP A 57 11.60 -10.21 5.28
C ASP A 57 10.23 -9.53 5.35
N LEU A 58 9.64 -9.47 6.54
CA LEU A 58 8.27 -9.05 6.77
C LEU A 58 8.15 -8.07 7.92
N LYS A 59 7.23 -7.11 7.76
CA LYS A 59 6.70 -6.28 8.84
C LYS A 59 5.19 -6.42 8.85
N MET A 60 4.59 -6.61 10.00
CA MET A 60 3.14 -6.71 10.14
C MET A 60 2.63 -5.91 11.34
N GLY A 61 1.45 -5.39 11.20
CA GLY A 61 0.86 -4.54 12.22
C GLY A 61 -0.55 -4.11 11.91
N LEU A 62 -0.97 -3.04 12.58
CA LEU A 62 -2.28 -2.43 12.40
C LEU A 62 -2.12 -0.95 12.06
N ALA A 63 -3.01 -0.47 11.18
CA ALA A 63 -3.21 0.94 10.92
C ALA A 63 -4.64 1.33 11.30
N LYS A 64 -4.79 2.46 11.99
CA LYS A 64 -6.09 3.03 12.38
C LYS A 64 -6.14 4.51 11.99
N PRO A 65 -6.21 4.83 10.69
CA PRO A 65 -6.32 6.21 10.24
C PRO A 65 -7.70 6.77 10.57
N GLN A 66 -7.77 8.07 10.86
CA GLN A 66 -9.02 8.80 11.07
C GLN A 66 -9.37 9.67 9.85
N ASP A 67 -8.36 10.21 9.18
CA ASP A 67 -8.53 11.11 8.04
C ASP A 67 -8.06 10.43 6.74
N SER A 68 -8.68 10.79 5.62
CA SER A 68 -8.19 10.44 4.29
C SER A 68 -6.84 11.10 4.01
N MET A 69 -6.04 10.49 3.14
CA MET A 69 -4.73 11.04 2.79
C MET A 69 -4.89 12.31 1.93
N ASP A 70 -4.17 13.36 2.27
CA ASP A 70 -4.03 14.60 1.48
C ASP A 70 -2.74 14.65 0.65
N TYR A 71 -2.00 13.54 0.63
CA TYR A 71 -0.76 13.31 -0.13
C TYR A 71 -0.81 11.97 -0.85
N TYR A 72 0.14 11.74 -1.73
CA TYR A 72 0.35 10.44 -2.38
C TYR A 72 1.42 9.66 -1.63
N TYR A 73 1.34 8.33 -1.69
CA TYR A 73 2.31 7.45 -1.04
C TYR A 73 2.80 6.39 -2.00
N LYS A 74 4.06 6.01 -1.85
CA LYS A 74 4.67 4.88 -2.55
C LYS A 74 5.61 4.13 -1.64
N ASN A 75 5.45 2.80 -1.54
CA ASN A 75 6.47 1.93 -0.99
C ASN A 75 7.40 1.49 -2.12
N GLY A 76 8.65 1.97 -2.12
CA GLY A 76 9.66 1.63 -3.12
C GLY A 76 10.43 0.34 -2.83
N GLN A 77 10.17 -0.28 -1.66
CA GLN A 77 10.93 -1.45 -1.20
C GLN A 77 10.07 -2.71 -1.12
N CYS A 78 8.88 -2.61 -0.53
CA CYS A 78 8.03 -3.74 -0.18
C CYS A 78 6.75 -3.76 -1.00
N ASP A 79 6.23 -4.96 -1.26
CA ASP A 79 4.83 -5.14 -1.56
C ASP A 79 4.03 -5.00 -0.27
N GLU A 80 2.83 -4.45 -0.36
CA GLU A 80 1.97 -4.23 0.79
C GLU A 80 0.66 -5.00 0.64
N LEU A 81 0.25 -5.66 1.72
CA LEU A 81 -1.06 -6.27 1.86
C LEU A 81 -1.80 -5.56 2.98
N TYR A 82 -3.05 -5.21 2.72
CA TYR A 82 -3.97 -4.70 3.74
C TYR A 82 -5.21 -5.58 3.80
N PHE A 83 -5.53 -6.10 4.99
CA PHE A 83 -6.83 -6.70 5.26
C PHE A 83 -7.70 -5.67 5.95
N VAL A 84 -8.86 -5.39 5.38
CA VAL A 84 -9.83 -4.42 5.91
C VAL A 84 -10.62 -5.09 7.02
N HIS A 85 -10.21 -4.86 8.27
CA HIS A 85 -10.90 -5.39 9.44
C HIS A 85 -12.16 -4.61 9.78
N GLU A 86 -12.10 -3.29 9.66
CA GLU A 86 -13.24 -2.37 9.81
C GLU A 86 -13.06 -1.19 8.83
N GLY A 87 -14.19 -0.65 8.35
CA GLY A 87 -14.25 0.52 7.48
C GLY A 87 -14.45 0.17 6.02
N ASN A 88 -14.56 1.20 5.22
CA ASN A 88 -14.64 1.15 3.76
C ASN A 88 -14.06 2.42 3.15
N GLY A 89 -13.83 2.40 1.85
CA GLY A 89 -13.28 3.56 1.15
C GLY A 89 -12.89 3.26 -0.28
N ILE A 90 -12.02 4.12 -0.80
CA ILE A 90 -11.48 4.02 -2.14
C ILE A 90 -9.96 4.05 -2.06
N LEU A 91 -9.31 3.04 -2.61
CA LEU A 91 -7.88 3.04 -2.88
C LEU A 91 -7.68 3.61 -4.30
N LYS A 92 -7.23 4.85 -4.37
CA LYS A 92 -6.85 5.50 -5.62
C LYS A 92 -5.42 5.16 -5.95
N THR A 93 -5.15 4.74 -7.18
CA THR A 93 -3.80 4.40 -7.63
C THR A 93 -3.50 5.00 -8.99
N MET A 94 -2.23 5.01 -9.38
CA MET A 94 -1.81 5.39 -10.72
C MET A 94 -2.34 4.45 -11.82
N LEU A 95 -2.96 3.32 -11.47
CA LEU A 95 -3.52 2.32 -12.38
C LEU A 95 -5.05 2.34 -12.40
N GLY A 96 -5.69 3.18 -11.56
CA GLY A 96 -7.13 3.29 -11.40
C GLY A 96 -7.56 3.18 -9.94
N ASN A 97 -8.86 3.09 -9.71
CA ASN A 97 -9.47 3.08 -8.39
C ASN A 97 -9.99 1.69 -8.01
N LEU A 98 -9.83 1.33 -6.74
CA LEU A 98 -10.45 0.15 -6.12
C LEU A 98 -11.33 0.61 -4.96
N GLU A 99 -12.61 0.31 -5.01
CA GLU A 99 -13.48 0.39 -3.85
C GLU A 99 -13.17 -0.79 -2.93
N PHE A 100 -13.18 -0.56 -1.64
CA PHE A 100 -12.94 -1.62 -0.65
C PHE A 100 -13.91 -1.51 0.53
N GLU A 101 -14.20 -2.65 1.12
CA GLU A 101 -15.03 -2.77 2.30
C GLU A 101 -14.48 -3.79 3.29
N LYS A 102 -15.12 -3.88 4.45
CA LYS A 102 -14.76 -4.85 5.48
C LYS A 102 -14.74 -6.27 4.95
N GLY A 103 -13.62 -6.95 5.16
CA GLY A 103 -13.36 -8.32 4.71
C GLY A 103 -12.45 -8.41 3.50
N ASP A 104 -12.20 -7.31 2.80
CA ASP A 104 -11.36 -7.28 1.62
C ASP A 104 -9.87 -7.37 1.94
N TYR A 105 -9.13 -7.93 0.99
CA TYR A 105 -7.67 -7.90 0.94
C TYR A 105 -7.22 -7.01 -0.22
N LEU A 106 -6.43 -6.00 0.08
CA LEU A 106 -5.81 -5.12 -0.91
C LEU A 106 -4.35 -5.54 -1.06
N ILE A 107 -3.93 -5.90 -2.26
CA ILE A 107 -2.54 -6.23 -2.58
C ILE A 107 -1.97 -5.11 -3.44
N ILE A 108 -0.93 -4.46 -2.95
CA ILE A 108 -0.32 -3.30 -3.60
C ILE A 108 1.13 -3.63 -3.92
N PRO A 109 1.47 -3.84 -5.19
CA PRO A 109 2.85 -4.07 -5.61
C PRO A 109 3.73 -2.86 -5.29
N ARG A 110 5.00 -3.12 -4.95
CA ARG A 110 5.99 -2.08 -4.71
C ARG A 110 6.08 -1.10 -5.89
N GLY A 111 6.31 0.15 -5.58
CA GLY A 111 6.40 1.19 -6.59
C GLY A 111 5.07 1.77 -7.06
N THR A 112 3.95 1.17 -6.69
CA THR A 112 2.62 1.72 -6.98
C THR A 112 2.40 2.98 -6.16
N ILE A 113 2.06 4.08 -6.86
CA ILE A 113 1.67 5.32 -6.20
C ILE A 113 0.18 5.24 -5.88
N LEU A 114 -0.17 5.55 -4.65
CA LEU A 114 -1.52 5.40 -4.12
C LEU A 114 -1.94 6.57 -3.23
N GLN A 115 -3.25 6.64 -2.99
CA GLN A 115 -3.88 7.50 -2.01
C GLN A 115 -5.13 6.81 -1.47
N PHE A 116 -5.25 6.68 -0.14
CA PHE A 116 -6.46 6.17 0.50
C PHE A 116 -7.45 7.29 0.78
N GLU A 117 -8.70 7.04 0.42
CA GLU A 117 -9.86 7.83 0.82
C GLU A 117 -10.76 6.95 1.68
N PHE A 118 -10.94 7.34 2.95
CA PHE A 118 -11.74 6.59 3.91
C PHE A 118 -13.13 7.23 4.06
N ASN A 119 -14.17 6.42 3.91
CA ASN A 119 -15.56 6.88 4.03
C ASN A 119 -16.10 6.75 5.46
N THR A 120 -15.37 6.08 6.35
CA THR A 120 -15.76 5.82 7.74
C THR A 120 -14.73 6.38 8.71
N GLN A 121 -15.19 6.88 9.85
CA GLN A 121 -14.30 7.38 10.91
C GLN A 121 -13.56 6.26 11.64
N GLU A 122 -14.14 5.06 11.69
CA GLU A 122 -13.52 3.89 12.28
C GLU A 122 -12.98 2.99 11.16
N THR A 123 -11.70 3.15 10.86
CA THR A 123 -10.99 2.28 9.93
C THR A 123 -9.91 1.51 10.67
N VAL A 124 -9.90 0.19 10.48
CA VAL A 124 -8.88 -0.71 11.03
C VAL A 124 -8.37 -1.60 9.92
N LEU A 125 -7.10 -1.44 9.58
CA LEU A 125 -6.41 -2.22 8.58
C LEU A 125 -5.31 -3.06 9.25
N PHE A 126 -5.34 -4.37 9.06
CA PHE A 126 -4.17 -5.19 9.33
C PHE A 126 -3.27 -5.12 8.10
N PHE A 127 -1.98 -4.86 8.28
CA PHE A 127 -1.05 -4.77 7.16
C PHE A 127 0.13 -5.73 7.27
N ILE A 128 0.61 -6.14 6.11
CA ILE A 128 1.88 -6.83 5.91
C ILE A 128 2.67 -6.05 4.86
N GLU A 129 3.92 -5.75 5.16
CA GLU A 129 4.92 -5.28 4.19
C GLU A 129 5.90 -6.41 3.95
N SER A 130 6.10 -6.79 2.69
CA SER A 130 6.95 -7.93 2.31
C SER A 130 8.07 -7.49 1.38
N ASN A 131 9.32 -7.82 1.72
CA ASN A 131 10.46 -7.64 0.81
C ASN A 131 10.39 -8.56 -0.40
N SER A 132 9.68 -9.69 -0.28
CA SER A 132 9.38 -10.58 -1.40
C SER A 132 8.06 -10.19 -2.07
N PRO A 133 7.91 -10.43 -3.39
CA PRO A 133 6.66 -10.17 -4.07
C PRO A 133 5.50 -10.99 -3.48
N ILE A 134 4.34 -10.35 -3.35
CA ILE A 134 3.08 -11.00 -2.96
C ILE A 134 2.36 -11.40 -4.25
N TYR A 135 2.26 -12.69 -4.53
CA TYR A 135 1.60 -13.22 -5.72
C TYR A 135 0.94 -14.58 -5.44
N THR A 136 0.09 -14.99 -6.37
CA THR A 136 -0.58 -16.29 -6.28
C THR A 136 0.42 -17.44 -6.32
N PRO A 137 0.26 -18.49 -5.49
CA PRO A 137 1.16 -19.63 -5.48
C PRO A 137 1.27 -20.31 -6.85
N LYS A 138 2.46 -20.77 -7.21
CA LYS A 138 2.72 -21.46 -8.50
C LYS A 138 1.79 -22.66 -8.73
N ARG A 139 1.37 -23.37 -7.67
CA ARG A 139 0.45 -24.52 -7.77
C ARG A 139 -0.95 -24.16 -8.27
N TYR A 140 -1.29 -22.87 -8.28
CA TYR A 140 -2.57 -22.38 -8.79
C TYR A 140 -2.47 -21.74 -10.17
N ARG A 141 -1.32 -21.93 -10.84
CA ARG A 141 -1.07 -21.38 -12.17
C ARG A 141 -0.69 -22.51 -13.14
N ASN A 142 -1.01 -22.31 -14.42
CA ASN A 142 -0.48 -23.15 -15.50
C ASN A 142 0.95 -22.74 -15.87
N GLU A 143 1.55 -23.46 -16.83
CA GLU A 143 2.89 -23.16 -17.34
C GLU A 143 3.05 -21.79 -17.99
N PHE A 144 1.95 -21.17 -18.41
CA PHE A 144 1.90 -19.82 -18.99
C PHE A 144 1.65 -18.71 -17.96
N GLY A 145 1.50 -19.06 -16.67
CA GLY A 145 1.28 -18.12 -15.58
C GLY A 145 -0.17 -17.74 -15.34
N GLN A 146 -1.13 -18.28 -16.12
CA GLN A 146 -2.56 -18.05 -15.92
C GLN A 146 -3.06 -18.81 -14.69
N LEU A 147 -4.01 -18.22 -13.96
CA LEU A 147 -4.66 -18.88 -12.83
C LEU A 147 -5.49 -20.07 -13.31
N LEU A 148 -5.45 -21.16 -12.55
CA LEU A 148 -6.26 -22.34 -12.82
C LEU A 148 -7.69 -22.10 -12.36
N GLU A 149 -8.67 -22.30 -13.24
CA GLU A 149 -10.09 -22.08 -12.92
C GLU A 149 -10.59 -22.99 -11.77
N HIS A 150 -9.99 -24.15 -11.60
CA HIS A 150 -10.32 -25.11 -10.54
C HIS A 150 -9.56 -24.89 -9.24
N SER A 151 -8.75 -23.83 -9.13
CA SER A 151 -8.10 -23.48 -7.88
C SER A 151 -9.10 -22.91 -6.86
N PRO A 152 -8.75 -22.86 -5.54
CA PRO A 152 -9.62 -22.28 -4.53
C PRO A 152 -10.03 -20.84 -4.83
N PHE A 153 -9.23 -20.12 -5.61
CA PHE A 153 -9.54 -18.80 -6.17
C PHE A 153 -8.99 -18.70 -7.60
N CYS A 154 -9.60 -17.88 -8.40
CA CYS A 154 -9.21 -17.63 -9.80
C CYS A 154 -9.42 -16.14 -10.14
N GLU A 155 -9.25 -15.78 -11.40
CA GLU A 155 -9.36 -14.36 -11.85
C GLU A 155 -10.70 -13.70 -11.50
N ARG A 156 -11.80 -14.45 -11.42
CA ARG A 156 -13.11 -13.90 -11.01
C ARG A 156 -13.13 -13.40 -9.56
N ASP A 157 -12.22 -13.90 -8.71
CA ASP A 157 -12.13 -13.56 -7.29
C ASP A 157 -11.14 -12.41 -7.06
N ILE A 158 -10.45 -11.96 -8.12
CA ILE A 158 -9.46 -10.90 -8.09
C ILE A 158 -10.04 -9.68 -8.81
N ILE A 159 -10.25 -8.60 -8.07
CA ILE A 159 -10.73 -7.33 -8.61
C ILE A 159 -9.51 -6.47 -8.95
N THR A 160 -9.46 -6.00 -10.20
CA THR A 160 -8.47 -5.03 -10.65
C THR A 160 -9.00 -3.61 -10.54
N PRO A 161 -8.13 -2.57 -10.48
CA PRO A 161 -8.57 -1.19 -10.43
C PRO A 161 -9.49 -0.83 -11.61
N ALA A 162 -10.59 -0.13 -11.31
CA ALA A 162 -11.41 0.48 -12.34
C ALA A 162 -10.62 1.62 -13.01
N PHE A 163 -10.58 1.61 -14.34
CA PHE A 163 -9.87 2.62 -15.11
C PHE A 163 -10.36 4.03 -14.78
N VAL A 164 -9.41 4.94 -14.61
CA VAL A 164 -9.65 6.38 -14.46
C VAL A 164 -8.76 7.08 -15.47
N GLU A 165 -9.31 8.11 -16.14
CA GLU A 165 -8.55 8.90 -17.10
C GLU A 165 -7.28 9.46 -16.46
N PRO A 166 -6.13 9.30 -17.14
CA PRO A 166 -4.86 9.83 -16.65
C PRO A 166 -4.90 11.35 -16.52
N LYS A 167 -4.27 11.86 -15.46
CA LYS A 167 -4.31 13.30 -15.16
C LYS A 167 -3.10 14.03 -15.76
N ASP A 168 -3.36 14.90 -16.71
CA ASP A 168 -2.36 15.83 -17.30
C ASP A 168 -2.40 17.17 -16.56
N GLU A 169 -1.98 17.17 -15.30
CA GLU A 169 -2.02 18.33 -14.43
C GLU A 169 -0.60 18.73 -13.98
N LYS A 170 -0.28 20.02 -14.03
CA LYS A 170 0.94 20.60 -13.46
C LYS A 170 0.65 21.26 -12.13
N GLY A 171 1.55 21.08 -11.16
CA GLY A 171 1.35 21.62 -9.84
C GLY A 171 2.47 21.19 -8.89
N ASP A 172 2.15 21.24 -7.61
CA ASP A 172 3.01 20.74 -6.54
C ASP A 172 2.30 19.58 -5.87
N PHE A 173 2.74 18.36 -6.18
CA PHE A 173 2.14 17.13 -5.67
C PHE A 173 3.09 16.48 -4.68
N LEU A 174 2.66 16.42 -3.43
CA LEU A 174 3.43 15.76 -2.37
C LEU A 174 3.31 14.24 -2.49
N ILE A 175 4.44 13.57 -2.68
CA ILE A 175 4.56 12.11 -2.67
C ILE A 175 5.51 11.69 -1.55
N LYS A 176 5.01 10.94 -0.59
CA LYS A 176 5.81 10.32 0.46
C LYS A 176 6.32 8.97 -0.02
N VAL A 177 7.63 8.84 -0.13
CA VAL A 177 8.27 7.61 -0.63
C VAL A 177 8.95 6.88 0.51
N LYS A 178 8.53 5.65 0.76
CA LYS A 178 9.18 4.76 1.72
C LYS A 178 10.28 3.95 1.06
N LYS A 179 11.48 4.01 1.60
CA LYS A 179 12.62 3.17 1.22
C LYS A 179 13.58 3.02 2.41
N GLU A 180 14.09 1.81 2.65
CA GLU A 180 15.08 1.52 3.71
C GLU A 180 14.68 2.08 5.10
N ASP A 181 13.39 1.89 5.44
CA ASP A 181 12.80 2.41 6.67
C ASP A 181 12.84 3.93 6.85
N GLN A 182 13.05 4.66 5.76
CA GLN A 182 12.91 6.10 5.70
C GLN A 182 11.68 6.45 4.85
N ILE A 183 10.91 7.42 5.29
CA ILE A 183 9.87 8.07 4.48
C ILE A 183 10.39 9.45 4.12
N THR A 184 10.58 9.69 2.82
CA THR A 184 11.08 10.96 2.29
C THR A 184 10.00 11.65 1.50
N ASP A 185 9.84 12.94 1.72
CA ASP A 185 8.89 13.78 1.01
C ASP A 185 9.48 14.22 -0.35
N PHE A 186 8.69 14.07 -1.41
CA PHE A 186 9.03 14.52 -2.76
C PHE A 186 7.91 15.41 -3.29
N ILE A 187 8.28 16.57 -3.85
CA ILE A 187 7.32 17.43 -4.57
C ILE A 187 7.50 17.17 -6.06
N TYR A 188 6.47 16.62 -6.69
CA TYR A 188 6.43 16.39 -8.13
C TYR A 188 5.82 17.58 -8.85
N ALA A 189 6.36 17.89 -10.06
CA ALA A 189 5.87 18.97 -10.90
C ALA A 189 4.56 18.64 -11.64
N THR A 190 4.21 17.36 -11.69
CA THR A 190 3.06 16.83 -12.43
C THR A 190 2.29 15.85 -11.58
N HIS A 191 1.01 15.69 -11.87
CA HIS A 191 0.16 14.76 -11.13
C HIS A 191 0.68 13.32 -11.25
N PRO A 192 0.80 12.55 -10.14
CA PRO A 192 1.40 11.22 -10.17
C PRO A 192 0.51 10.13 -10.79
N PHE A 193 -0.77 10.41 -11.06
CA PHE A 193 -1.69 9.48 -11.73
C PHE A 193 -1.81 9.84 -13.23
N ASP A 194 -0.68 9.86 -13.91
CA ASP A 194 -0.53 10.22 -15.34
C ASP A 194 -0.21 9.00 -16.22
N VAL A 195 -0.45 7.78 -15.73
CA VAL A 195 -0.17 6.54 -16.47
C VAL A 195 -1.21 6.35 -17.57
N VAL A 196 -0.78 6.28 -18.81
CA VAL A 196 -1.63 6.07 -20.00
C VAL A 196 -1.65 4.63 -20.50
N GLY A 197 -0.77 3.78 -19.98
CA GLY A 197 -0.74 2.36 -20.32
C GLY A 197 0.48 1.64 -19.78
N TRP A 198 0.50 0.34 -19.97
CA TRP A 198 1.60 -0.54 -19.54
C TRP A 198 1.70 -1.77 -20.43
N ASP A 199 2.88 -2.39 -20.42
CA ASP A 199 3.10 -3.72 -20.98
C ASP A 199 3.10 -4.75 -19.85
N GLY A 200 2.63 -5.96 -20.14
CA GLY A 200 2.59 -7.06 -19.20
C GLY A 200 1.38 -7.04 -18.28
N TYR A 201 1.46 -7.85 -17.25
CA TYR A 201 0.37 -8.07 -16.31
C TYR A 201 0.72 -7.46 -14.94
N PHE A 202 -0.23 -6.72 -14.39
CA PHE A 202 -0.23 -6.30 -12.99
C PHE A 202 -1.25 -7.16 -12.25
N TYR A 203 -0.76 -8.11 -11.47
CA TYR A 203 -1.57 -8.95 -10.60
C TYR A 203 -1.10 -8.80 -9.16
#